data_1a2cf3f53faa4de32ff332047e8a0a0a
#
_entry.id   1a2cf3f53faa4de32ff332047e8a0a0a
#
_cell.length_a   1.000
_cell.length_b   1.000
_cell.length_c   1.000
_cell.angle_alpha   90.00
_cell.angle_beta   90.00
_cell.angle_gamma   90.00
#
_symmetry.space_group_name_H-M   'P 1'
#
loop_
_entity.id
_entity.type
_entity.pdbx_description
1 polymer ?
#
loop_
_entity_poly.entity_id
_entity_poly.type
_entity_poly.pdbx_seq_one_letter_code
_entity_poly.pdbx_strand_id
1 'polypeptide(L)'
;MSRVVVTGLGLITSLGNDVASTWEALCLGKSGVREITSYDTSRHRIHFGAELRNFDPSLYLDRKEVRRTDPYQQLSIAATRQALTQSNLQITEKVADDVGVYIGSGIGGLTTLHEQFKTLFEKGPERISPFLINMMIIDGAPGMVSIITGAKGPNWAAVSACATSANTVGEAWETIRRGDAKAMIAGGAEKSMTPIAMAAFDNMHALSRRNDDPQGASRPFDAPAMAL
;
A
#
# COMPACT_ATOMS: atom_id res chain seq x y z
N MET A 1 6.49 27.75 16.98
CA MET A 1 6.47 26.64 16.01
C MET A 1 5.02 26.27 15.76
N SER A 2 4.62 26.16 14.50
CA SER A 2 3.26 25.73 14.15
C SER A 2 3.03 24.30 14.60
N ARG A 3 1.89 24.03 15.24
CA ARG A 3 1.48 22.67 15.65
C ARG A 3 0.85 21.98 14.45
N VAL A 4 1.38 20.84 14.06
CA VAL A 4 0.81 19.98 13.01
C VAL A 4 0.01 18.87 13.68
N VAL A 5 -1.17 18.57 13.17
CA VAL A 5 -2.10 17.58 13.72
C VAL A 5 -2.60 16.64 12.64
N VAL A 6 -2.93 15.41 13.02
CA VAL A 6 -3.62 14.45 12.15
C VAL A 6 -5.12 14.73 12.23
N THR A 7 -5.76 14.94 11.10
CA THR A 7 -7.18 15.27 10.98
C THR A 7 -8.01 14.15 10.37
N GLY A 8 -7.38 13.21 9.68
CA GLY A 8 -8.07 12.08 9.08
C GLY A 8 -7.14 10.88 8.91
N LEU A 9 -7.71 9.69 9.01
CA LEU A 9 -7.05 8.41 8.84
C LEU A 9 -7.77 7.57 7.80
N GLY A 10 -7.00 6.75 7.07
CA GLY A 10 -7.53 5.73 6.17
C GLY A 10 -6.66 4.49 6.21
N LEU A 11 -7.27 3.33 6.32
CA LEU A 11 -6.59 2.04 6.40
C LEU A 11 -7.27 1.00 5.51
N ILE A 12 -6.45 0.22 4.81
CA ILE A 12 -6.85 -1.03 4.15
C ILE A 12 -5.81 -2.08 4.57
N THR A 13 -6.24 -3.08 5.29
CA THR A 13 -5.36 -4.11 5.87
C THR A 13 -5.97 -5.51 5.74
N SER A 14 -5.17 -6.54 6.05
CA SER A 14 -5.68 -7.92 6.16
C SER A 14 -6.69 -8.13 7.30
N LEU A 15 -6.82 -7.17 8.21
CA LEU A 15 -7.76 -7.19 9.34
C LEU A 15 -9.07 -6.47 9.04
N GLY A 16 -9.05 -5.48 8.12
CA GLY A 16 -10.22 -4.71 7.76
C GLY A 16 -9.96 -3.76 6.60
N ASN A 17 -11.03 -3.34 5.94
CA ASN A 17 -10.98 -2.43 4.78
C ASN A 17 -11.28 -0.97 5.18
N ASP A 18 -11.22 -0.65 6.45
CA ASP A 18 -11.34 0.69 7.01
C ASP A 18 -10.66 0.79 8.40
N VAL A 19 -10.60 2.00 8.94
CA VAL A 19 -9.97 2.28 10.23
C VAL A 19 -10.70 1.56 11.37
N ALA A 20 -12.03 1.58 11.37
CA ALA A 20 -12.84 1.05 12.47
C ALA A 20 -12.70 -0.47 12.59
N SER A 21 -12.90 -1.18 11.48
CA SER A 21 -12.77 -2.64 11.44
C SER A 21 -11.34 -3.12 11.72
N THR A 22 -10.33 -2.42 11.20
CA THR A 22 -8.92 -2.72 11.49
C THR A 22 -8.62 -2.51 12.98
N TRP A 23 -9.06 -1.40 13.57
CA TRP A 23 -8.82 -1.08 14.97
C TRP A 23 -9.50 -2.06 15.92
N GLU A 24 -10.78 -2.38 15.65
CA GLU A 24 -11.51 -3.40 16.42
C GLU A 24 -10.79 -4.75 16.41
N ALA A 25 -10.35 -5.20 15.22
CA ALA A 25 -9.63 -6.46 15.09
C ALA A 25 -8.30 -6.46 15.85
N LEU A 26 -7.55 -5.34 15.81
CA LEU A 26 -6.32 -5.14 16.58
C LEU A 26 -6.57 -5.22 18.09
N CYS A 27 -7.60 -4.52 18.60
CA CYS A 27 -7.96 -4.54 20.01
C CYS A 27 -8.38 -5.93 20.51
N LEU A 28 -8.95 -6.76 19.63
CA LEU A 28 -9.33 -8.15 19.91
C LEU A 28 -8.16 -9.14 19.72
N GLY A 29 -6.96 -8.67 19.38
CA GLY A 29 -5.79 -9.53 19.12
C GLY A 29 -5.97 -10.48 17.93
N LYS A 30 -6.82 -10.14 16.96
CA LYS A 30 -7.04 -10.98 15.77
C LYS A 30 -5.81 -10.98 14.87
N SER A 31 -5.45 -12.15 14.35
CA SER A 31 -4.42 -12.29 13.32
C SER A 31 -5.05 -12.16 11.92
N GLY A 32 -4.40 -11.39 11.04
CA GLY A 32 -4.72 -11.36 9.61
C GLY A 32 -4.03 -12.46 8.81
N VAL A 33 -3.13 -13.22 9.44
CA VAL A 33 -2.35 -14.28 8.79
C VAL A 33 -3.21 -15.53 8.59
N ARG A 34 -3.25 -16.05 7.37
CA ARG A 34 -4.05 -17.21 6.95
C ARG A 34 -3.39 -17.89 5.77
N GLU A 35 -3.93 -19.03 5.36
CA GLU A 35 -3.54 -19.68 4.12
C GLU A 35 -3.68 -18.72 2.92
N ILE A 36 -2.66 -18.71 2.05
CA ILE A 36 -2.65 -17.91 0.83
C ILE A 36 -3.61 -18.53 -0.18
N THR A 37 -4.50 -17.73 -0.73
CA THR A 37 -5.51 -18.16 -1.71
C THR A 37 -5.44 -17.42 -3.04
N SER A 38 -4.63 -16.37 -3.13
CA SER A 38 -4.50 -15.53 -4.34
C SER A 38 -3.69 -16.19 -5.47
N TYR A 39 -2.89 -17.23 -5.15
CA TYR A 39 -2.13 -18.02 -6.11
C TYR A 39 -1.83 -19.42 -5.59
N ASP A 40 -1.43 -20.33 -6.47
CA ASP A 40 -1.04 -21.70 -6.11
C ASP A 40 0.31 -21.71 -5.37
N THR A 41 0.27 -22.13 -4.10
CA THR A 41 1.45 -22.23 -3.22
C THR A 41 2.11 -23.60 -3.22
N SER A 42 1.63 -24.59 -3.98
CA SER A 42 2.10 -25.98 -3.95
C SER A 42 3.62 -26.14 -4.17
N ARG A 43 4.23 -25.20 -4.89
CA ARG A 43 5.68 -25.16 -5.16
C ARG A 43 6.46 -24.27 -4.17
N HIS A 44 5.80 -23.63 -3.21
CA HIS A 44 6.40 -22.79 -2.18
C HIS A 44 6.58 -23.57 -0.89
N ARG A 45 7.55 -23.16 -0.07
CA ARG A 45 7.75 -23.73 1.27
C ARG A 45 6.86 -23.08 2.34
N ILE A 46 6.27 -21.94 1.99
CA ILE A 46 5.40 -21.16 2.85
C ILE A 46 4.05 -21.02 2.17
N HIS A 47 2.98 -21.40 2.89
CA HIS A 47 1.62 -21.46 2.37
C HIS A 47 0.68 -20.43 2.99
N PHE A 48 1.18 -19.53 3.85
CA PHE A 48 0.39 -18.56 4.59
C PHE A 48 0.93 -17.14 4.46
N GLY A 49 0.07 -16.17 4.74
CA GLY A 49 0.41 -14.75 4.76
C GLY A 49 -0.80 -13.89 5.12
N ALA A 50 -0.59 -12.58 5.23
CA ALA A 50 -1.63 -11.62 5.58
C ALA A 50 -2.24 -10.98 4.32
N GLU A 51 -3.01 -11.74 3.56
CA GLU A 51 -3.68 -11.25 2.34
C GLU A 51 -4.81 -10.28 2.65
N LEU A 52 -4.98 -9.30 1.76
CA LEU A 52 -6.20 -8.49 1.73
C LEU A 52 -7.39 -9.35 1.30
N ARG A 53 -8.50 -9.19 1.98
CA ARG A 53 -9.75 -9.91 1.68
C ARG A 53 -10.90 -8.94 1.49
N ASN A 54 -11.76 -9.27 0.52
CA ASN A 54 -12.98 -8.51 0.26
C ASN A 54 -12.73 -7.02 -0.04
N PHE A 55 -11.54 -6.67 -0.51
CA PHE A 55 -11.26 -5.34 -1.01
C PHE A 55 -11.78 -5.22 -2.45
N ASP A 56 -12.71 -4.32 -2.64
CA ASP A 56 -13.24 -4.00 -3.96
C ASP A 56 -12.79 -2.58 -4.36
N PRO A 57 -11.85 -2.45 -5.30
CA PRO A 57 -11.39 -1.14 -5.75
C PRO A 57 -12.48 -0.33 -6.47
N SER A 58 -13.55 -0.98 -6.98
CA SER A 58 -14.65 -0.29 -7.67
C SER A 58 -15.47 0.61 -6.76
N LEU A 59 -15.37 0.45 -5.44
CA LEU A 59 -15.96 1.37 -4.45
C LEU A 59 -15.26 2.73 -4.41
N TYR A 60 -14.03 2.80 -4.94
CA TYR A 60 -13.16 3.98 -4.84
C TYR A 60 -12.74 4.54 -6.20
N LEU A 61 -12.75 3.73 -7.24
CA LEU A 61 -12.23 4.01 -8.57
C LEU A 61 -13.21 3.57 -9.63
N ASP A 62 -13.27 4.28 -10.75
CA ASP A 62 -14.03 3.79 -11.88
C ASP A 62 -13.34 2.59 -12.56
N ARG A 63 -14.08 1.88 -13.43
CA ARG A 63 -13.57 0.68 -14.13
C ARG A 63 -12.34 0.97 -15.00
N LYS A 64 -12.20 2.19 -15.51
CA LYS A 64 -11.06 2.61 -16.35
C LYS A 64 -9.84 2.86 -15.49
N GLU A 65 -10.02 3.52 -14.35
CA GLU A 65 -8.97 3.77 -13.36
C GLU A 65 -8.43 2.47 -12.76
N VAL A 66 -9.31 1.54 -12.36
CA VAL A 66 -8.91 0.21 -11.86
C VAL A 66 -8.00 -0.52 -12.85
N ARG A 67 -8.27 -0.44 -14.16
CA ARG A 67 -7.43 -1.09 -15.20
C ARG A 67 -6.10 -0.40 -15.48
N ARG A 68 -5.90 0.82 -14.98
CA ARG A 68 -4.71 1.65 -15.22
C ARG A 68 -3.86 1.86 -13.99
N THR A 69 -4.24 1.23 -12.87
CA THR A 69 -3.56 1.32 -11.57
C THR A 69 -3.19 -0.07 -11.06
N ASP A 70 -1.99 -0.18 -10.50
CA ASP A 70 -1.60 -1.38 -9.74
C ASP A 70 -2.36 -1.44 -8.40
N PRO A 71 -2.58 -2.63 -7.83
CA PRO A 71 -3.23 -2.76 -6.52
C PRO A 71 -2.67 -1.86 -5.41
N TYR A 72 -1.34 -1.62 -5.32
CA TYR A 72 -0.81 -0.72 -4.31
C TYR A 72 -1.29 0.73 -4.47
N GLN A 73 -1.47 1.20 -5.73
CA GLN A 73 -2.06 2.51 -6.02
C GLN A 73 -3.53 2.55 -5.65
N GLN A 74 -4.28 1.47 -5.93
CA GLN A 74 -5.69 1.35 -5.56
C GLN A 74 -5.88 1.42 -4.05
N LEU A 75 -4.99 0.77 -3.29
CA LEU A 75 -5.00 0.82 -1.81
C LEU A 75 -4.72 2.24 -1.30
N SER A 76 -3.74 2.93 -1.87
CA SER A 76 -3.42 4.31 -1.47
C SER A 76 -4.57 5.27 -1.73
N ILE A 77 -5.26 5.12 -2.87
CA ILE A 77 -6.44 5.93 -3.23
C ILE A 77 -7.60 5.64 -2.27
N ALA A 78 -7.87 4.37 -1.98
CA ALA A 78 -8.93 3.97 -1.06
C ALA A 78 -8.71 4.54 0.34
N ALA A 79 -7.50 4.38 0.89
CA ALA A 79 -7.14 4.93 2.20
C ALA A 79 -7.20 6.47 2.20
N THR A 80 -6.75 7.12 1.12
CA THR A 80 -6.86 8.58 0.97
C THR A 80 -8.30 9.06 1.01
N ARG A 81 -9.23 8.40 0.30
CA ARG A 81 -10.65 8.77 0.33
C ARG A 81 -11.26 8.65 1.72
N GLN A 82 -10.88 7.61 2.49
CA GLN A 82 -11.30 7.48 3.89
C GLN A 82 -10.76 8.64 4.75
N ALA A 83 -9.47 8.96 4.63
CA ALA A 83 -8.84 10.04 5.38
C ALA A 83 -9.47 11.42 5.06
N LEU A 84 -9.74 11.71 3.78
CA LEU A 84 -10.39 12.94 3.36
C LEU A 84 -11.83 13.03 3.86
N THR A 85 -12.58 11.93 3.85
CA THR A 85 -13.94 11.87 4.41
C THR A 85 -13.92 12.13 5.90
N GLN A 86 -13.02 11.51 6.66
CA GLN A 86 -12.92 11.70 8.10
C GLN A 86 -12.49 13.13 8.48
N SER A 87 -11.53 13.70 7.75
CA SER A 87 -11.03 15.06 7.99
C SER A 87 -12.01 16.14 7.52
N ASN A 88 -13.01 15.80 6.72
CA ASN A 88 -13.90 16.74 6.01
C ASN A 88 -13.12 17.77 5.16
N LEU A 89 -11.91 17.42 4.71
CA LEU A 89 -11.10 18.27 3.85
C LEU A 89 -11.59 18.19 2.40
N GLN A 90 -12.08 19.31 1.89
CA GLN A 90 -12.44 19.45 0.48
C GLN A 90 -11.36 20.22 -0.26
N ILE A 91 -10.71 19.55 -1.21
CA ILE A 91 -9.65 20.15 -2.02
C ILE A 91 -10.31 20.86 -3.21
N THR A 92 -10.57 22.14 -3.03
CA THR A 92 -11.10 23.04 -4.07
C THR A 92 -9.95 23.76 -4.77
N GLU A 93 -10.20 24.39 -5.91
CA GLU A 93 -9.19 25.19 -6.63
C GLU A 93 -8.51 26.25 -5.75
N LYS A 94 -9.23 26.78 -4.75
CA LYS A 94 -8.70 27.83 -3.85
C LYS A 94 -7.65 27.31 -2.87
N VAL A 95 -7.65 26.02 -2.57
CA VAL A 95 -6.75 25.41 -1.59
C VAL A 95 -5.86 24.33 -2.21
N ALA A 96 -6.04 24.02 -3.47
CA ALA A 96 -5.35 22.93 -4.15
C ALA A 96 -3.83 23.04 -4.06
N ASP A 97 -3.28 24.23 -4.25
CA ASP A 97 -1.84 24.50 -4.21
C ASP A 97 -1.25 24.40 -2.80
N ASP A 98 -2.09 24.53 -1.77
CA ASP A 98 -1.72 24.40 -0.36
C ASP A 98 -1.78 22.94 0.16
N VAL A 99 -2.26 21.99 -0.66
CA VAL A 99 -2.42 20.57 -0.27
C VAL A 99 -1.46 19.70 -1.07
N GLY A 100 -0.50 19.09 -0.36
CA GLY A 100 0.47 18.19 -0.96
C GLY A 100 0.15 16.71 -0.73
N VAL A 101 0.90 15.83 -1.42
CA VAL A 101 0.74 14.37 -1.35
C VAL A 101 2.09 13.69 -1.28
N TYR A 102 2.41 13.06 -0.14
CA TYR A 102 3.59 12.23 0.05
C TYR A 102 3.16 10.79 0.36
N ILE A 103 3.20 9.93 -0.63
CA ILE A 103 2.85 8.51 -0.47
C ILE A 103 3.96 7.68 -1.09
N GLY A 104 4.51 6.76 -0.32
CA GLY A 104 5.56 5.87 -0.76
C GLY A 104 5.16 4.41 -0.79
N SER A 105 6.03 3.60 -1.37
CA SER A 105 5.96 2.14 -1.38
C SER A 105 7.38 1.58 -1.32
N GLY A 106 7.56 0.42 -0.72
CA GLY A 106 8.86 -0.25 -0.69
C GLY A 106 9.27 -0.82 -2.03
N ILE A 107 8.31 -1.32 -2.80
CA ILE A 107 8.55 -2.06 -4.07
C ILE A 107 7.74 -1.46 -5.23
N GLY A 108 6.57 -0.88 -4.97
CA GLY A 108 5.68 -0.36 -5.99
C GLY A 108 4.84 -1.45 -6.66
N GLY A 109 4.64 -1.34 -7.98
CA GLY A 109 3.72 -2.16 -8.76
C GLY A 109 4.20 -3.57 -9.07
N LEU A 110 4.64 -4.32 -8.07
CA LEU A 110 5.17 -5.68 -8.24
C LEU A 110 4.11 -6.66 -8.76
N THR A 111 2.85 -6.48 -8.37
CA THR A 111 1.75 -7.33 -8.85
C THR A 111 1.59 -7.18 -10.36
N THR A 112 1.49 -5.95 -10.85
CA THR A 112 1.41 -5.68 -12.30
C THR A 112 2.65 -6.17 -13.02
N LEU A 113 3.85 -5.92 -12.50
CA LEU A 113 5.09 -6.35 -13.11
C LEU A 113 5.15 -7.87 -13.28
N HIS A 114 4.78 -8.63 -12.25
CA HIS A 114 4.68 -10.09 -12.29
C HIS A 114 3.75 -10.58 -13.40
N GLU A 115 2.54 -10.02 -13.49
CA GLU A 115 1.54 -10.37 -14.51
C GLU A 115 2.01 -10.00 -15.94
N GLN A 116 2.70 -8.87 -16.07
CA GLN A 116 3.19 -8.43 -17.37
C GLN A 116 4.41 -9.26 -17.84
N PHE A 117 5.26 -9.75 -16.96
CA PHE A 117 6.29 -10.74 -17.33
C PHE A 117 5.66 -12.03 -17.85
N LYS A 118 4.64 -12.56 -17.18
CA LYS A 118 3.90 -13.71 -17.67
C LYS A 118 3.30 -13.45 -19.05
N THR A 119 2.69 -12.28 -19.24
CA THR A 119 2.14 -11.85 -20.54
C THR A 119 3.22 -11.78 -21.61
N LEU A 120 4.39 -11.21 -21.28
CA LEU A 120 5.52 -11.11 -22.22
C LEU A 120 5.99 -12.47 -22.74
N PHE A 121 6.17 -13.43 -21.84
CA PHE A 121 6.67 -14.76 -22.20
C PHE A 121 5.61 -15.65 -22.87
N GLU A 122 4.35 -15.52 -22.53
CA GLU A 122 3.28 -16.32 -23.11
C GLU A 122 2.69 -15.73 -24.40
N LYS A 123 2.64 -14.39 -24.53
CA LYS A 123 1.86 -13.71 -25.58
C LYS A 123 2.66 -12.72 -26.42
N GLY A 124 3.92 -12.46 -26.04
CA GLY A 124 4.82 -11.55 -26.74
C GLY A 124 4.69 -10.06 -26.36
N PRO A 125 5.63 -9.22 -26.84
CA PRO A 125 5.77 -7.83 -26.40
C PRO A 125 4.60 -6.92 -26.78
N GLU A 126 3.89 -7.22 -27.86
CA GLU A 126 2.76 -6.43 -28.34
C GLU A 126 1.53 -6.49 -27.41
N ARG A 127 1.54 -7.40 -26.44
CA ARG A 127 0.47 -7.59 -25.47
C ARG A 127 0.73 -6.93 -24.13
N ILE A 128 1.88 -6.31 -23.97
CA ILE A 128 2.23 -5.57 -22.73
C ILE A 128 1.35 -4.34 -22.59
N SER A 129 0.89 -4.10 -21.37
CA SER A 129 0.06 -2.93 -21.06
C SER A 129 0.82 -1.63 -21.35
N PRO A 130 0.23 -0.68 -22.09
CA PRO A 130 0.82 0.65 -22.27
C PRO A 130 0.91 1.46 -20.97
N PHE A 131 0.20 1.02 -19.93
CA PHE A 131 0.21 1.64 -18.60
C PHE A 131 1.23 1.01 -17.66
N LEU A 132 1.97 -0.04 -18.08
CA LEU A 132 2.88 -0.79 -17.22
C LEU A 132 3.81 0.13 -16.43
N ILE A 133 4.47 1.07 -17.09
CA ILE A 133 5.44 1.96 -16.42
C ILE A 133 4.77 2.76 -15.31
N ASN A 134 3.64 3.41 -15.60
CA ASN A 134 2.91 4.21 -14.61
C ASN A 134 2.34 3.37 -13.45
N MET A 135 2.01 2.09 -13.71
CA MET A 135 1.55 1.16 -12.68
C MET A 135 2.69 0.62 -11.83
N MET A 136 3.91 0.57 -12.39
CA MET A 136 5.07 -0.03 -11.73
C MET A 136 5.82 0.95 -10.82
N ILE A 137 6.01 2.21 -11.27
CA ILE A 137 6.84 3.20 -10.58
C ILE A 137 6.19 3.66 -9.27
N ILE A 138 7.02 3.90 -8.26
CA ILE A 138 6.54 4.16 -6.89
C ILE A 138 5.84 5.53 -6.76
N ASP A 139 6.26 6.54 -7.51
CA ASP A 139 5.63 7.85 -7.56
C ASP A 139 4.25 7.84 -8.28
N GLY A 140 3.89 6.73 -8.90
CA GLY A 140 2.55 6.51 -9.43
C GLY A 140 1.44 6.61 -8.37
N ALA A 141 1.71 6.27 -7.11
CA ALA A 141 0.71 6.40 -6.04
C ALA A 141 0.42 7.88 -5.68
N PRO A 142 1.41 8.71 -5.28
CA PRO A 142 1.13 10.12 -4.98
C PRO A 142 0.66 10.89 -6.22
N GLY A 143 1.14 10.55 -7.42
CA GLY A 143 0.68 11.15 -8.67
C GLY A 143 -0.81 10.87 -8.93
N MET A 144 -1.25 9.63 -8.82
CA MET A 144 -2.67 9.26 -9.01
C MET A 144 -3.56 9.86 -7.92
N VAL A 145 -3.11 9.86 -6.66
CA VAL A 145 -3.85 10.52 -5.57
C VAL A 145 -4.01 12.01 -5.84
N SER A 146 -2.95 12.69 -6.29
CA SER A 146 -2.99 14.10 -6.67
C SER A 146 -4.01 14.38 -7.78
N ILE A 147 -3.99 13.57 -8.85
CA ILE A 147 -4.93 13.70 -9.97
C ILE A 147 -6.39 13.51 -9.50
N ILE A 148 -6.66 12.48 -8.70
CA ILE A 148 -8.02 12.13 -8.26
C ILE A 148 -8.57 13.11 -7.24
N THR A 149 -7.71 13.67 -6.38
CA THR A 149 -8.13 14.59 -5.32
C THR A 149 -8.08 16.05 -5.72
N GLY A 150 -7.34 16.39 -6.79
CA GLY A 150 -7.09 17.76 -7.22
C GLY A 150 -6.02 18.49 -6.40
N ALA A 151 -5.26 17.80 -5.53
CA ALA A 151 -4.15 18.38 -4.80
C ALA A 151 -3.01 18.78 -5.75
N LYS A 152 -2.47 20.00 -5.62
CA LYS A 152 -1.45 20.58 -6.50
C LYS A 152 -0.21 21.07 -5.75
N GLY A 153 -0.17 20.90 -4.43
CA GLY A 153 0.98 21.21 -3.61
C GLY A 153 2.13 20.21 -3.80
N PRO A 154 3.15 20.22 -2.92
CA PRO A 154 4.31 19.33 -3.04
C PRO A 154 3.89 17.86 -3.18
N ASN A 155 4.51 17.16 -4.17
CA ASN A 155 4.15 15.78 -4.49
C ASN A 155 5.41 14.95 -4.76
N TRP A 156 5.63 13.87 -4.01
CA TRP A 156 6.69 12.90 -4.26
C TRP A 156 6.49 11.60 -3.46
N ALA A 157 7.29 10.59 -3.77
CA ALA A 157 7.33 9.31 -3.08
C ALA A 157 8.68 9.07 -2.39
N ALA A 158 8.65 8.62 -1.14
CA ALA A 158 9.82 8.06 -0.48
C ALA A 158 9.93 6.56 -0.71
N VAL A 159 11.15 6.05 -0.61
CA VAL A 159 11.44 4.62 -0.61
C VAL A 159 12.46 4.33 0.48
N SER A 160 12.02 3.65 1.53
CA SER A 160 12.87 3.18 2.63
C SER A 160 12.37 1.83 3.18
N ALA A 161 11.97 0.95 2.24
CA ALA A 161 11.43 -0.38 2.55
C ALA A 161 10.28 -0.30 3.58
N CYS A 162 10.32 -1.08 4.66
CA CYS A 162 9.28 -1.11 5.69
C CYS A 162 9.08 0.24 6.43
N ALA A 163 10.08 1.14 6.41
CA ALA A 163 10.01 2.45 7.05
C ALA A 163 9.38 3.55 6.17
N THR A 164 9.06 3.25 4.92
CA THR A 164 8.59 4.22 3.92
C THR A 164 7.43 5.09 4.41
N SER A 165 6.38 4.47 4.95
CA SER A 165 5.22 5.21 5.48
C SER A 165 5.58 6.17 6.60
N ALA A 166 6.45 5.75 7.52
CA ALA A 166 6.90 6.60 8.62
C ALA A 166 7.68 7.81 8.10
N ASN A 167 8.54 7.60 7.11
CA ASN A 167 9.32 8.68 6.49
C ASN A 167 8.43 9.67 5.76
N THR A 168 7.44 9.22 4.97
CA THR A 168 6.51 10.13 4.28
C THR A 168 5.70 10.97 5.25
N VAL A 169 5.25 10.39 6.38
CA VAL A 169 4.54 11.13 7.44
C VAL A 169 5.46 12.16 8.10
N GLY A 170 6.72 11.80 8.38
CA GLY A 170 7.72 12.70 8.95
C GLY A 170 8.02 13.87 8.03
N GLU A 171 8.26 13.62 6.74
CA GLU A 171 8.51 14.68 5.75
C GLU A 171 7.28 15.56 5.50
N ALA A 172 6.08 15.00 5.52
CA ALA A 172 4.84 15.77 5.44
C ALA A 172 4.70 16.74 6.63
N TRP A 173 5.02 16.28 7.84
CA TRP A 173 5.06 17.10 9.03
C TRP A 173 6.06 18.26 8.87
N GLU A 174 7.28 17.99 8.39
CA GLU A 174 8.30 19.03 8.13
C GLU A 174 7.85 20.01 7.04
N THR A 175 7.21 19.53 5.98
CA THR A 175 6.68 20.35 4.88
C THR A 175 5.66 21.37 5.38
N ILE A 176 4.72 20.94 6.22
CA ILE A 176 3.74 21.85 6.84
C ILE A 176 4.46 22.82 7.81
N ARG A 177 5.41 22.34 8.59
CA ARG A 177 6.15 23.15 9.57
C ARG A 177 6.97 24.25 8.93
N ARG A 178 7.54 24.01 7.73
CA ARG A 178 8.26 25.01 6.93
C ARG A 178 7.33 26.00 6.25
N GLY A 179 6.03 25.69 6.12
CA GLY A 179 5.06 26.52 5.43
C GLY A 179 4.96 26.24 3.92
N ASP A 180 5.56 25.14 3.44
CA ASP A 180 5.54 24.75 2.02
C ASP A 180 4.15 24.19 1.61
N ALA A 181 3.37 23.75 2.58
CA ALA A 181 1.96 23.34 2.41
C ALA A 181 1.17 23.63 3.70
N LYS A 182 -0.16 23.75 3.58
CA LYS A 182 -1.08 23.88 4.73
C LYS A 182 -1.65 22.54 5.19
N ALA A 183 -1.76 21.59 4.27
CA ALA A 183 -2.20 20.23 4.54
C ALA A 183 -1.42 19.24 3.67
N MET A 184 -1.24 18.02 4.18
CA MET A 184 -0.57 16.95 3.49
C MET A 184 -1.36 15.65 3.60
N ILE A 185 -1.53 14.96 2.48
CA ILE A 185 -1.94 13.57 2.43
C ILE A 185 -0.64 12.76 2.49
N ALA A 186 -0.44 11.96 3.54
CA ALA A 186 0.83 11.26 3.74
C ALA A 186 0.62 9.84 4.20
N GLY A 187 1.47 8.93 3.74
CA GLY A 187 1.41 7.53 4.13
C GLY A 187 2.19 6.62 3.18
N GLY A 188 1.81 5.37 3.15
CA GLY A 188 2.37 4.40 2.21
C GLY A 188 1.40 3.26 1.93
N ALA A 189 1.63 2.60 0.81
CA ALA A 189 0.87 1.44 0.39
C ALA A 189 1.79 0.37 -0.21
N GLU A 190 1.49 -0.88 0.09
CA GLU A 190 2.25 -2.02 -0.43
C GLU A 190 1.30 -3.16 -0.78
N LYS A 191 1.52 -3.81 -1.92
CA LYS A 191 0.81 -5.03 -2.32
C LYS A 191 1.81 -5.98 -2.98
N SER A 192 2.74 -6.49 -2.17
CA SER A 192 3.88 -7.28 -2.62
C SER A 192 3.74 -8.78 -2.37
N MET A 193 2.61 -9.29 -1.86
CA MET A 193 2.37 -10.72 -1.69
C MET A 193 2.14 -11.39 -3.05
N THR A 194 3.21 -11.57 -3.80
CA THR A 194 3.26 -12.26 -5.10
C THR A 194 4.13 -13.52 -4.97
N PRO A 195 3.98 -14.51 -5.86
CA PRO A 195 4.83 -15.70 -5.84
C PRO A 195 6.32 -15.39 -5.82
N ILE A 196 6.76 -14.42 -6.62
CA ILE A 196 8.18 -14.03 -6.70
C ILE A 196 8.68 -13.38 -5.41
N ALA A 197 7.89 -12.49 -4.78
CA ALA A 197 8.30 -11.84 -3.54
C ALA A 197 8.37 -12.85 -2.38
N MET A 198 7.36 -13.71 -2.26
CA MET A 198 7.34 -14.75 -1.23
C MET A 198 8.52 -15.71 -1.38
N ALA A 199 8.86 -16.12 -2.60
CA ALA A 199 10.04 -16.94 -2.86
C ALA A 199 11.34 -16.22 -2.52
N ALA A 200 11.46 -14.93 -2.86
CA ALA A 200 12.64 -14.13 -2.56
C ALA A 200 12.87 -13.98 -1.05
N PHE A 201 11.83 -13.61 -0.29
CA PHE A 201 11.91 -13.48 1.16
C PHE A 201 12.16 -14.82 1.86
N ASP A 202 11.59 -15.94 1.36
CA ASP A 202 11.90 -17.27 1.89
C ASP A 202 13.35 -17.65 1.63
N ASN A 203 13.89 -17.38 0.46
CA ASN A 203 15.31 -17.64 0.14
C ASN A 203 16.29 -16.76 0.93
N MET A 204 15.85 -15.58 1.36
CA MET A 204 16.58 -14.73 2.31
C MET A 204 16.51 -15.25 3.75
N HIS A 205 15.74 -16.31 4.02
CA HIS A 205 15.44 -16.79 5.37
C HIS A 205 14.76 -15.73 6.26
N ALA A 206 14.00 -14.82 5.64
CA ALA A 206 13.30 -13.73 6.32
C ALA A 206 11.86 -14.10 6.70
N LEU A 207 11.36 -15.26 6.30
CA LEU A 207 10.00 -15.69 6.58
C LEU A 207 9.96 -16.93 7.47
N SER A 208 8.96 -17.02 8.34
CA SER A 208 8.65 -18.22 9.09
C SER A 208 8.09 -19.31 8.17
N ARG A 209 8.52 -20.56 8.37
CA ARG A 209 8.00 -21.73 7.66
C ARG A 209 7.02 -22.57 8.49
N ARG A 210 6.43 -21.97 9.52
CA ARG A 210 5.53 -22.64 10.44
C ARG A 210 4.13 -22.77 9.86
N ASN A 211 3.99 -23.62 8.84
CA ASN A 211 2.74 -23.85 8.13
C ASN A 211 1.66 -24.56 9.00
N ASP A 212 2.08 -25.25 10.07
CA ASP A 212 1.21 -25.90 11.04
C ASP A 212 0.50 -24.92 11.99
N ASP A 213 1.05 -23.72 12.17
CA ASP A 213 0.47 -22.67 13.00
C ASP A 213 0.71 -21.28 12.39
N PRO A 214 -0.02 -20.94 11.31
CA PRO A 214 0.17 -19.66 10.62
C PRO A 214 -0.06 -18.43 11.51
N GLN A 215 -1.04 -18.49 12.41
CA GLN A 215 -1.38 -17.35 13.28
C GLN A 215 -0.33 -17.10 14.35
N GLY A 216 0.34 -18.13 14.83
CA GLY A 216 1.45 -18.04 15.77
C GLY A 216 2.83 -18.06 15.11
N ALA A 217 2.92 -17.87 13.78
CA ALA A 217 4.19 -17.98 13.06
C ALA A 217 5.11 -16.77 13.25
N SER A 218 4.56 -15.55 13.37
CA SER A 218 5.34 -14.33 13.64
C SER A 218 5.60 -14.20 15.13
N ARG A 219 6.86 -14.43 15.53
CA ARG A 219 7.29 -14.42 16.94
C ARG A 219 8.63 -13.70 17.06
N PRO A 220 8.66 -12.38 16.82
CA PRO A 220 9.89 -11.61 17.00
C PRO A 220 10.36 -11.71 18.45
N PHE A 221 11.68 -11.82 18.64
CA PHE A 221 12.35 -11.97 19.94
C PHE A 221 12.19 -13.33 20.64
N ASP A 222 11.55 -14.34 20.02
CA ASP A 222 11.49 -15.69 20.57
C ASP A 222 12.80 -16.46 20.27
N ALA A 223 13.27 -17.31 21.21
CA ALA A 223 14.55 -18.02 21.10
C ALA A 223 14.69 -18.89 19.84
N PRO A 224 13.63 -19.57 19.32
CA PRO A 224 13.64 -20.21 18.01
C PRO A 224 13.12 -19.29 16.90
N ALA A 225 13.11 -17.98 17.11
CA ALA A 225 12.56 -17.03 16.14
C ALA A 225 13.34 -17.12 14.84
N MET A 226 12.70 -17.72 13.87
CA MET A 226 12.96 -17.42 12.47
C MET A 226 12.08 -16.23 12.12
N ALA A 227 12.69 -15.22 11.54
CA ALA A 227 12.16 -13.89 11.31
C ALA A 227 10.73 -13.84 10.75
N LEU A 228 10.09 -12.73 11.03
CA LEU A 228 8.89 -12.07 10.45
C LEU A 228 7.76 -12.96 9.91
#